data_3245d5b5d13cc54567c35cadb71411aa
#
_entry.id   3245d5b5d13cc54567c35cadb71411aa
#
_cell.length_a   1.000
_cell.length_b   1.000
_cell.length_c   1.000
_cell.angle_alpha   90.00
_cell.angle_beta   90.00
_cell.angle_gamma   90.00
#
_symmetry.space_group_name_H-M   'P 1'
#
loop_
_entity.id
_entity.type
_entity.pdbx_description
1 polymer ?
#
loop_
_entity_poly.entity_id
_entity_poly.type
_entity_poly.pdbx_seq_one_letter_code
_entity_poly.pdbx_strand_id
1 'polypeptide(L)'
;RDARPDATVVIDVNQGWNRGELEAFLPSLGELSVAMVEQPLPRGADAQVEGLGSPIPIGADESILDLAEYRQIGQLYDVINIKLDKCGGLTEALAIAQAATADGKSVMVGNMTGTSLSMAPSYVVGQWCEFVDIDGPVLLAEDVPNGLGYREGGLVSLPDAVLWG
;
A
#
# COMPACT_ATOMS: atom_id res chain seq x y z
N ARG A 1 2.12 20.06 6.54
CA ARG A 1 0.86 20.57 5.97
C ARG A 1 0.99 21.99 5.42
N ASP A 2 1.74 22.88 6.06
CA ASP A 2 1.84 24.27 5.62
C ASP A 2 2.38 24.43 4.19
N ALA A 3 3.34 23.60 3.79
CA ALA A 3 3.94 23.65 2.46
C ALA A 3 3.03 23.07 1.36
N ARG A 4 2.23 22.06 1.67
CA ARG A 4 1.31 21.35 0.73
C ARG A 4 0.04 20.94 1.47
N PRO A 5 -0.90 21.86 1.68
CA PRO A 5 -2.16 21.57 2.38
C PRO A 5 -3.07 20.62 1.60
N ASP A 6 -2.90 20.58 0.28
CA ASP A 6 -3.65 19.76 -0.68
C ASP A 6 -3.12 18.31 -0.82
N ALA A 7 -1.94 18.01 -0.28
CA ALA A 7 -1.36 16.68 -0.44
C ALA A 7 -2.09 15.63 0.41
N THR A 8 -2.36 14.47 -0.16
CA THR A 8 -2.71 13.26 0.59
C THR A 8 -1.43 12.74 1.27
N VAL A 9 -1.46 12.60 2.59
CA VAL A 9 -0.30 12.15 3.37
C VAL A 9 -0.57 10.77 3.92
N VAL A 10 0.27 9.82 3.57
CA VAL A 10 0.33 8.47 4.13
C VAL A 10 1.62 8.36 4.93
N ILE A 11 1.57 7.66 6.04
CA ILE A 11 2.75 7.40 6.88
C ILE A 11 3.00 5.90 6.91
N ASP A 12 4.11 5.47 6.33
CA ASP A 12 4.63 4.14 6.52
C ASP A 12 5.56 4.11 7.74
N VAL A 13 5.17 3.37 8.74
CA VAL A 13 5.94 3.20 9.99
C VAL A 13 6.91 2.03 9.88
N ASN A 14 6.67 1.15 8.93
CA ASN A 14 7.52 0.00 8.63
C ASN A 14 7.83 -0.81 9.90
N GLN A 15 6.78 -1.17 10.65
CA GLN A 15 6.86 -1.97 11.88
C GLN A 15 7.61 -1.30 13.05
N GLY A 16 7.81 0.03 12.96
CA GLY A 16 8.70 0.76 13.88
C GLY A 16 8.10 1.14 15.22
N TRP A 17 6.77 1.01 15.42
CA TRP A 17 6.12 1.39 16.67
C TRP A 17 5.63 0.19 17.47
N ASN A 18 5.46 0.39 18.76
CA ASN A 18 4.66 -0.46 19.62
C ASN A 18 3.25 0.14 19.81
N ARG A 19 2.35 -0.63 20.44
CA ARG A 19 0.97 -0.17 20.66
C ARG A 19 0.86 1.16 21.40
N GLY A 20 1.67 1.38 22.43
CA GLY A 20 1.62 2.61 23.22
C GLY A 20 2.05 3.84 22.42
N GLU A 21 3.06 3.69 21.55
CA GLU A 21 3.47 4.75 20.61
C GLU A 21 2.39 5.03 19.57
N LEU A 22 1.79 3.99 19.01
CA LEU A 22 0.69 4.14 18.06
C LEU A 22 -0.48 4.91 18.69
N GLU A 23 -0.94 4.51 19.87
CA GLU A 23 -2.01 5.20 20.61
C GLU A 23 -1.66 6.67 20.90
N ALA A 24 -0.41 6.96 21.22
CA ALA A 24 0.05 8.31 21.51
C ALA A 24 0.10 9.22 20.27
N PHE A 25 0.43 8.68 19.09
CA PHE A 25 0.54 9.48 17.87
C PHE A 25 -0.78 9.67 17.13
N LEU A 26 -1.69 8.69 17.17
CA LEU A 26 -2.93 8.72 16.39
C LEU A 26 -3.73 10.03 16.49
N PRO A 27 -3.92 10.67 17.66
CA PRO A 27 -4.66 11.94 17.74
C PRO A 27 -4.02 13.04 16.89
N SER A 28 -2.70 13.23 17.03
CA SER A 28 -1.97 14.27 16.27
C SER A 28 -1.97 13.99 14.76
N LEU A 29 -1.90 12.73 14.36
CA LEU A 29 -1.98 12.32 12.95
C LEU A 29 -3.38 12.60 12.38
N GLY A 30 -4.43 12.40 13.17
CA GLY A 30 -5.78 12.78 12.79
C GLY A 30 -5.94 14.30 12.60
N GLU A 31 -5.40 15.12 13.51
CA GLU A 31 -5.38 16.58 13.39
C GLU A 31 -4.63 17.06 12.14
N LEU A 32 -3.57 16.36 11.75
CA LEU A 32 -2.81 16.60 10.52
C LEU A 32 -3.50 16.06 9.27
N SER A 33 -4.68 15.46 9.39
CA SER A 33 -5.41 14.83 8.28
C SER A 33 -4.54 13.83 7.52
N VAL A 34 -3.83 12.96 8.24
CA VAL A 34 -3.14 11.81 7.65
C VAL A 34 -4.19 10.85 7.13
N ALA A 35 -4.04 10.39 5.89
CA ALA A 35 -5.01 9.55 5.22
C ALA A 35 -4.93 8.09 5.66
N MET A 36 -3.74 7.61 6.03
CA MET A 36 -3.50 6.24 6.47
C MET A 36 -2.17 6.15 7.23
N VAL A 37 -2.11 5.26 8.21
CA VAL A 37 -0.87 4.77 8.83
C VAL A 37 -0.65 3.34 8.40
N GLU A 38 0.45 3.08 7.71
CA GLU A 38 0.81 1.77 7.18
C GLU A 38 1.74 1.05 8.14
N GLN A 39 1.48 -0.23 8.35
CA GLN A 39 2.22 -1.21 9.15
C GLN A 39 2.87 -0.62 10.42
N PRO A 40 2.07 -0.05 11.34
CA PRO A 40 2.66 0.59 12.52
C PRO A 40 3.34 -0.40 13.46
N LEU A 41 2.78 -1.61 13.60
CA LEU A 41 3.25 -2.62 14.54
C LEU A 41 4.04 -3.73 13.83
N PRO A 42 4.97 -4.39 14.53
CA PRO A 42 5.67 -5.55 14.00
C PRO A 42 4.70 -6.65 13.55
N ARG A 43 5.01 -7.31 12.44
CA ARG A 43 4.33 -8.52 12.00
C ARG A 43 4.25 -9.54 13.14
N GLY A 44 3.07 -10.11 13.35
CA GLY A 44 2.77 -11.01 14.45
C GLY A 44 2.25 -10.31 15.72
N ALA A 45 2.32 -8.98 15.77
CA ALA A 45 1.70 -8.18 16.81
C ALA A 45 0.30 -7.66 16.41
N ASP A 46 -0.26 -8.14 15.31
CA ASP A 46 -1.47 -7.67 14.64
C ASP A 46 -2.69 -7.58 15.55
N ALA A 47 -2.87 -8.53 16.46
CA ALA A 47 -3.96 -8.49 17.43
C ALA A 47 -3.95 -7.23 18.32
N GLN A 48 -2.81 -6.54 18.42
CA GLN A 48 -2.71 -5.29 19.16
C GLN A 48 -3.32 -4.08 18.42
N VAL A 49 -3.70 -4.23 17.14
CA VAL A 49 -4.45 -3.19 16.41
C VAL A 49 -5.92 -3.18 16.85
N GLU A 50 -6.42 -4.30 17.36
CA GLU A 50 -7.83 -4.42 17.78
C GLU A 50 -8.16 -3.43 18.91
N GLY A 51 -9.30 -2.77 18.77
CA GLY A 51 -9.83 -1.86 19.79
C GLY A 51 -9.11 -0.53 19.94
N LEU A 52 -8.23 -0.15 19.00
CA LEU A 52 -7.54 1.15 19.02
C LEU A 52 -8.50 2.34 18.90
N GLY A 53 -9.65 2.17 18.23
CA GLY A 53 -10.56 3.29 17.94
C GLY A 53 -9.87 4.40 17.14
N SER A 54 -9.02 4.01 16.19
CA SER A 54 -8.23 4.94 15.41
C SER A 54 -9.10 5.94 14.65
N PRO A 55 -8.78 7.26 14.67
CA PRO A 55 -9.47 8.26 13.87
C PRO A 55 -9.07 8.24 12.39
N ILE A 56 -8.05 7.47 12.04
CA ILE A 56 -7.51 7.34 10.67
C ILE A 56 -7.32 5.86 10.34
N PRO A 57 -7.44 5.45 9.07
CA PRO A 57 -7.25 4.08 8.64
C PRO A 57 -5.88 3.51 9.01
N ILE A 58 -5.85 2.24 9.42
CA ILE A 58 -4.62 1.48 9.65
C ILE A 58 -4.45 0.47 8.52
N GLY A 59 -3.29 0.52 7.87
CA GLY A 59 -2.92 -0.36 6.76
C GLY A 59 -2.02 -1.52 7.19
N ALA A 60 -2.21 -2.67 6.55
CA ALA A 60 -1.30 -3.82 6.65
C ALA A 60 -0.41 -3.89 5.40
N ASP A 61 0.89 -4.05 5.60
CA ASP A 61 1.87 -4.37 4.56
C ASP A 61 2.55 -5.73 4.84
N GLU A 62 3.54 -5.78 5.70
CA GLU A 62 4.30 -7.00 5.96
C GLU A 62 3.48 -8.08 6.68
N SER A 63 2.39 -7.72 7.30
CA SER A 63 1.51 -8.66 7.99
C SER A 63 0.67 -9.52 7.06
N ILE A 64 0.51 -9.11 5.79
CA ILE A 64 -0.31 -9.84 4.80
C ILE A 64 0.51 -10.07 3.53
N LEU A 65 1.01 -11.30 3.37
CA LEU A 65 1.81 -11.69 2.22
C LEU A 65 0.99 -12.45 1.17
N ASP A 66 -0.13 -13.09 1.57
CA ASP A 66 -0.97 -13.90 0.69
C ASP A 66 -2.44 -13.85 1.12
N LEU A 67 -3.31 -14.50 0.33
CA LEU A 67 -4.74 -14.59 0.61
C LEU A 67 -5.05 -15.37 1.89
N ALA A 68 -4.22 -16.34 2.26
CA ALA A 68 -4.44 -17.12 3.47
C ALA A 68 -4.22 -16.26 4.72
N GLU A 69 -3.15 -15.46 4.75
CA GLU A 69 -2.90 -14.48 5.82
C GLU A 69 -3.96 -13.38 5.84
N TYR A 70 -4.37 -12.87 4.67
CA TYR A 70 -5.49 -11.93 4.59
C TYR A 70 -6.74 -12.48 5.30
N ARG A 71 -7.12 -13.72 5.03
CA ARG A 71 -8.29 -14.36 5.65
C ARG A 71 -8.17 -14.53 7.17
N GLN A 72 -6.94 -14.60 7.70
CA GLN A 72 -6.69 -14.77 9.13
C GLN A 72 -6.76 -13.44 9.88
N ILE A 73 -6.13 -12.38 9.34
CA ILE A 73 -5.92 -11.14 10.08
C ILE A 73 -6.40 -9.88 9.34
N GLY A 74 -6.82 -9.98 8.08
CA GLY A 74 -7.24 -8.82 7.27
C GLY A 74 -8.36 -8.00 7.91
N GLN A 75 -9.21 -8.61 8.73
CA GLN A 75 -10.28 -7.92 9.43
C GLN A 75 -9.79 -6.92 10.48
N LEU A 76 -8.56 -7.04 10.96
CA LEU A 76 -7.94 -6.14 11.92
C LEU A 76 -7.53 -4.79 11.30
N TYR A 77 -7.44 -4.73 9.98
CA TYR A 77 -6.94 -3.58 9.23
C TYR A 77 -8.04 -2.94 8.37
N ASP A 78 -7.86 -1.67 8.05
CA ASP A 78 -8.77 -0.90 7.20
C ASP A 78 -8.31 -0.89 5.74
N VAL A 79 -7.01 -0.91 5.52
CA VAL A 79 -6.36 -0.89 4.21
C VAL A 79 -5.41 -2.08 4.06
N ILE A 80 -5.43 -2.73 2.91
CA ILE A 80 -4.54 -3.86 2.61
C ILE A 80 -3.56 -3.45 1.51
N ASN A 81 -2.27 -3.37 1.83
CA ASN A 81 -1.23 -3.08 0.87
C ASN A 81 -0.74 -4.36 0.19
N ILE A 82 -1.07 -4.49 -1.08
CA ILE A 82 -0.70 -5.61 -1.93
C ILE A 82 0.61 -5.26 -2.66
N LYS A 83 1.65 -6.08 -2.46
CA LYS A 83 2.88 -6.00 -3.25
C LYS A 83 3.07 -7.32 -3.99
N LEU A 84 3.18 -7.28 -5.32
CA LEU A 84 3.32 -8.48 -6.13
C LEU A 84 4.57 -9.27 -5.76
N ASP A 85 5.61 -8.56 -5.32
CA ASP A 85 6.86 -9.12 -4.81
C ASP A 85 6.66 -9.98 -3.55
N LYS A 86 5.66 -9.67 -2.73
CA LYS A 86 5.33 -10.44 -1.53
C LYS A 86 4.40 -11.61 -1.83
N CYS A 87 3.32 -11.35 -2.58
CA CYS A 87 2.26 -12.34 -2.80
C CYS A 87 2.55 -13.32 -3.94
N GLY A 88 3.65 -13.14 -4.66
CA GLY A 88 4.07 -14.08 -5.70
C GLY A 88 3.45 -13.85 -7.08
N GLY A 89 2.77 -12.73 -7.31
CA GLY A 89 2.35 -12.31 -8.63
C GLY A 89 0.89 -11.89 -8.76
N LEU A 90 0.48 -11.61 -10.01
CA LEU A 90 -0.78 -10.95 -10.33
C LEU A 90 -2.03 -11.76 -9.91
N THR A 91 -2.01 -13.07 -10.07
CA THR A 91 -3.16 -13.93 -9.75
C THR A 91 -3.52 -13.84 -8.27
N GLU A 92 -2.54 -13.97 -7.40
CA GLU A 92 -2.73 -13.87 -5.95
C GLU A 92 -3.09 -12.45 -5.54
N ALA A 93 -2.42 -11.44 -6.12
CA ALA A 93 -2.72 -10.03 -5.87
C ALA A 93 -4.18 -9.69 -6.15
N LEU A 94 -4.72 -10.12 -7.30
CA LEU A 94 -6.12 -9.92 -7.65
C LEU A 94 -7.08 -10.67 -6.72
N ALA A 95 -6.71 -11.87 -6.27
CA ALA A 95 -7.53 -12.63 -5.32
C ALA A 95 -7.62 -11.91 -3.96
N ILE A 96 -6.50 -11.36 -3.47
CA ILE A 96 -6.49 -10.53 -2.25
C ILE A 96 -7.33 -9.27 -2.45
N ALA A 97 -7.14 -8.54 -3.56
CA ALA A 97 -7.88 -7.32 -3.84
C ALA A 97 -9.40 -7.56 -3.88
N GLN A 98 -9.84 -8.63 -4.55
CA GLN A 98 -11.24 -9.01 -4.61
C GLN A 98 -11.80 -9.36 -3.23
N ALA A 99 -11.07 -10.14 -2.44
CA ALA A 99 -11.50 -10.52 -1.09
C ALA A 99 -11.60 -9.29 -0.19
N ALA A 100 -10.58 -8.42 -0.17
CA ALA A 100 -10.56 -7.21 0.63
C ALA A 100 -11.71 -6.25 0.25
N THR A 101 -11.93 -6.03 -1.04
CA THR A 101 -13.04 -5.19 -1.51
C THR A 101 -14.41 -5.78 -1.14
N ALA A 102 -14.58 -7.11 -1.24
CA ALA A 102 -15.83 -7.77 -0.85
C ALA A 102 -16.12 -7.63 0.66
N ASP A 103 -15.07 -7.56 1.48
CA ASP A 103 -15.16 -7.33 2.93
C ASP A 103 -15.25 -5.84 3.30
N GLY A 104 -15.34 -4.93 2.31
CA GLY A 104 -15.45 -3.49 2.52
C GLY A 104 -14.15 -2.82 2.96
N LYS A 105 -13.00 -3.45 2.74
CA LYS A 105 -11.68 -2.87 3.01
C LYS A 105 -11.20 -2.04 1.83
N SER A 106 -10.45 -0.98 2.10
CA SER A 106 -9.67 -0.29 1.07
C SER A 106 -8.46 -1.12 0.66
N VAL A 107 -8.03 -0.94 -0.57
CA VAL A 107 -6.87 -1.63 -1.12
C VAL A 107 -5.82 -0.61 -1.53
N MET A 108 -4.58 -0.95 -1.28
CA MET A 108 -3.40 -0.27 -1.79
C MET A 108 -2.59 -1.27 -2.61
N VAL A 109 -1.95 -0.80 -3.66
CA VAL A 109 -0.83 -1.51 -4.29
C VAL A 109 0.45 -0.75 -4.00
N GLY A 110 1.40 -1.46 -3.42
CA GLY A 110 2.76 -0.96 -3.22
C GLY A 110 3.76 -1.73 -4.06
N ASN A 111 5.01 -1.36 -3.91
CA ASN A 111 6.11 -2.01 -4.63
C ASN A 111 7.35 -2.17 -3.75
N MET A 112 8.26 -3.03 -4.20
CA MET A 112 9.68 -2.98 -3.87
C MET A 112 10.40 -2.23 -4.98
N THR A 113 11.56 -1.65 -4.73
CA THR A 113 12.34 -0.97 -5.78
C THR A 113 12.59 -1.92 -6.96
N GLY A 114 12.14 -1.52 -8.15
CA GLY A 114 12.23 -2.35 -9.34
C GLY A 114 12.01 -1.55 -10.62
N THR A 115 12.16 -2.22 -11.77
CA THR A 115 11.98 -1.60 -13.09
C THR A 115 10.50 -1.50 -13.47
N SER A 116 10.20 -0.75 -14.52
CA SER A 116 8.86 -0.68 -15.10
C SER A 116 8.27 -2.05 -15.46
N LEU A 117 9.10 -3.04 -15.77
CA LEU A 117 8.60 -4.38 -16.04
C LEU A 117 7.98 -5.03 -14.80
N SER A 118 8.54 -4.79 -13.60
CA SER A 118 7.92 -5.27 -12.35
C SER A 118 6.70 -4.46 -11.95
N MET A 119 6.62 -3.19 -12.34
CA MET A 119 5.48 -2.31 -12.02
C MET A 119 4.29 -2.51 -12.97
N ALA A 120 4.50 -2.99 -14.19
CA ALA A 120 3.44 -3.16 -15.17
C ALA A 120 2.27 -4.04 -14.68
N PRO A 121 2.47 -5.22 -14.08
CA PRO A 121 1.37 -5.98 -13.48
C PRO A 121 0.78 -5.30 -12.24
N SER A 122 1.57 -4.56 -11.46
CA SER A 122 1.06 -3.76 -10.34
C SER A 122 0.12 -2.64 -10.79
N TYR A 123 0.35 -2.06 -11.99
CA TYR A 123 -0.56 -1.11 -12.62
C TYR A 123 -1.98 -1.69 -12.78
N VAL A 124 -2.12 -2.97 -13.11
CA VAL A 124 -3.42 -3.65 -13.22
C VAL A 124 -4.12 -3.71 -11.86
N VAL A 125 -3.39 -4.08 -10.81
CA VAL A 125 -3.93 -4.11 -9.44
C VAL A 125 -4.33 -2.72 -8.99
N GLY A 126 -3.57 -1.70 -9.37
CA GLY A 126 -3.83 -0.30 -9.06
C GLY A 126 -5.20 0.21 -9.49
N GLN A 127 -5.84 -0.44 -10.50
CA GLN A 127 -7.20 -0.08 -10.91
C GLN A 127 -8.29 -0.42 -9.86
N TRP A 128 -7.94 -1.18 -8.84
CA TRP A 128 -8.79 -1.57 -7.72
C TRP A 128 -8.51 -0.75 -6.45
N CYS A 129 -7.43 0.05 -6.46
CA CYS A 129 -6.82 0.60 -5.28
C CYS A 129 -7.22 2.06 -5.03
N GLU A 130 -7.37 2.41 -3.77
CA GLU A 130 -7.47 3.79 -3.31
C GLU A 130 -6.10 4.47 -3.27
N PHE A 131 -5.07 3.72 -2.89
CA PHE A 131 -3.68 4.18 -2.85
C PHE A 131 -2.84 3.37 -3.82
N VAL A 132 -2.03 4.06 -4.62
CA VAL A 132 -1.18 3.44 -5.65
C VAL A 132 0.24 3.97 -5.50
N ASP A 133 1.14 3.09 -5.12
CA ASP A 133 2.58 3.34 -5.02
C ASP A 133 3.33 2.35 -5.93
N ILE A 134 3.60 2.77 -7.16
CA ILE A 134 4.31 2.00 -8.19
C ILE A 134 5.44 2.83 -8.80
N ASP A 135 6.06 3.68 -8.01
CA ASP A 135 7.07 4.64 -8.45
C ASP A 135 8.51 4.12 -8.39
N GLY A 136 8.71 2.83 -8.07
CA GLY A 136 10.03 2.21 -7.99
C GLY A 136 10.98 2.56 -9.15
N PRO A 137 10.55 2.61 -10.42
CA PRO A 137 11.41 2.98 -11.54
C PRO A 137 11.98 4.40 -11.46
N VAL A 138 11.29 5.33 -10.81
CA VAL A 138 11.74 6.73 -10.67
C VAL A 138 13.02 6.84 -9.82
N LEU A 139 13.27 5.85 -8.99
CA LEU A 139 14.42 5.77 -8.09
C LEU A 139 15.63 5.11 -8.75
N LEU A 140 15.50 4.57 -9.96
CA LEU A 140 16.59 3.87 -10.67
C LEU A 140 17.41 4.86 -11.48
N ALA A 141 18.71 4.55 -11.64
CA ALA A 141 19.59 5.27 -12.56
C ALA A 141 19.20 5.04 -14.04
N GLU A 142 18.72 3.84 -14.36
CA GLU A 142 18.24 3.46 -15.68
C GLU A 142 17.07 2.48 -15.52
N ASP A 143 16.05 2.62 -16.36
CA ASP A 143 14.93 1.71 -16.45
C ASP A 143 15.03 0.85 -17.71
N VAL A 144 14.16 -0.14 -17.85
CA VAL A 144 14.05 -0.97 -19.06
C VAL A 144 13.53 -0.17 -20.25
N PRO A 145 13.85 -0.55 -21.50
CA PRO A 145 13.26 0.05 -22.68
C PRO A 145 11.72 -0.01 -22.66
N ASN A 146 11.07 1.03 -23.18
CA ASN A 146 9.62 1.18 -23.18
C ASN A 146 8.97 1.19 -21.78
N GLY A 147 9.71 1.65 -20.77
CA GLY A 147 9.25 1.76 -19.39
C GLY A 147 7.99 2.63 -19.23
N LEU A 148 7.40 2.57 -18.04
CA LEU A 148 6.26 3.39 -17.66
C LEU A 148 6.64 4.88 -17.67
N GLY A 149 5.74 5.71 -18.16
CA GLY A 149 5.90 7.16 -18.09
C GLY A 149 5.33 7.71 -16.80
N TYR A 150 6.15 8.41 -16.03
CA TYR A 150 5.74 9.12 -14.81
C TYR A 150 5.63 10.61 -15.09
N ARG A 151 4.51 11.22 -14.74
CA ARG A 151 4.22 12.64 -15.03
C ARG A 151 3.88 13.37 -13.74
N GLU A 152 4.00 14.69 -13.81
CA GLU A 152 3.57 15.58 -12.74
C GLU A 152 2.12 15.29 -12.32
N GLY A 153 1.83 15.37 -11.03
CA GLY A 153 0.52 15.02 -10.47
C GLY A 153 0.33 13.54 -10.17
N GLY A 154 1.40 12.72 -10.21
CA GLY A 154 1.33 11.29 -9.87
C GLY A 154 0.71 10.43 -10.97
N LEU A 155 0.66 10.92 -12.20
CA LEU A 155 0.09 10.16 -13.32
C LEU A 155 1.11 9.17 -13.87
N VAL A 156 0.70 7.90 -13.96
CA VAL A 156 1.49 6.82 -14.55
C VAL A 156 0.85 6.41 -15.88
N SER A 157 1.67 6.25 -16.93
CA SER A 157 1.18 5.83 -18.24
C SER A 157 0.69 4.37 -18.23
N LEU A 158 -0.19 4.05 -19.17
CA LEU A 158 -0.49 2.65 -19.47
C LEU A 158 0.83 1.90 -19.82
N PRO A 159 1.00 0.66 -19.35
CA PRO A 159 2.08 -0.19 -19.84
C PRO A 159 2.01 -0.37 -21.37
N ASP A 160 3.14 -0.23 -22.04
CA ASP A 160 3.24 -0.52 -23.48
C ASP A 160 3.20 -2.04 -23.70
N ALA A 161 2.53 -2.48 -24.77
CA ALA A 161 2.47 -3.90 -25.12
C ALA A 161 3.86 -4.53 -25.43
N VAL A 162 4.86 -3.71 -25.77
CA VAL A 162 6.24 -4.16 -25.94
C VAL A 162 6.92 -4.36 -24.59
N LEU A 163 6.52 -3.62 -23.56
CA LEU A 163 7.03 -3.80 -22.20
C LEU A 163 6.42 -5.04 -21.55
N TRP A 164 5.10 -5.14 -21.61
CA TRP A 164 4.33 -6.18 -20.92
C TRP A 164 2.97 -6.35 -21.60
N GLY A 165 2.87 -7.32 -22.53
CA GLY A 165 1.67 -7.59 -23.30
C GLY A 165 1.42 -9.08 -23.54
#